data_e9613672b2a96bde1ed311d48ffa5bf2
#
_entry.id   e9613672b2a96bde1ed311d48ffa5bf2
#
_cell.length_a   1.000
_cell.length_b   1.000
_cell.length_c   1.000
_cell.angle_alpha   90.00
_cell.angle_beta   90.00
_cell.angle_gamma   90.00
#
_symmetry.space_group_name_H-M   'P 1'
#
loop_
_entity.id
_entity.type
_entity.pdbx_description
1 polymer ?
#
loop_
_entity_poly.entity_id
_entity_poly.type
_entity_poly.pdbx_seq_one_letter_code
_entity_poly.pdbx_strand_id
1 'polypeptide(L)'
;NDSTEDDQSEVIVTPRQIADLSVNKIVDVAAPVVGNNVVFTIAVSNAGPSNATGVVIRDLLPTGYEFVSAVSTAGMYNRTTGDWTVSRPIVANTTETIQITAKVLKNGSYVNNAEVIASDQLDSDSAPNDGTGDDFSTVTTTPSALVNLAVVKRINNATPDVGSTVVFTIDVVNNGPSDATTVVVNDILPNGYTFVSDDAAGSYNNVSGNWTIGNLANGATRTLNISATVRPTGIYLNTATATSTETDGNLTDNTSSVSSTPRTIADLSLVKTVVNASPNVGENAVFTIVVTNNGPSNATGVVVTDRLPSGYSFVSATSLVGTFDSNSGGWSVGSLANGATAALTITAKVLATGNYNNVAEVTSSDQFDPNSIPGNNNPQENDQRTVVVTPVNVSDLVTVKTVSAVAVTGISASRPNEGDTIRYSIVVRNNGGSTNATNVSLTDIIPAGLTYESHT
;
A
#
# COMPACT_ATOMS: atom_id res chain seq x y z
N ASN A 1 89.60 -14.37 -78.16
CA ASN A 1 89.28 -14.32 -76.74
C ASN A 1 89.35 -15.74 -76.24
N ASP A 2 90.49 -16.07 -75.61
CA ASP A 2 90.71 -17.33 -74.95
C ASP A 2 90.08 -17.29 -73.52
N SER A 3 89.26 -18.23 -73.23
CA SER A 3 88.51 -18.29 -71.94
C SER A 3 89.42 -18.85 -70.81
N THR A 4 90.76 -19.00 -71.04
CA THR A 4 91.72 -19.52 -70.06
C THR A 4 92.68 -18.50 -69.52
N GLU A 5 92.51 -17.19 -69.88
CA GLU A 5 93.33 -16.09 -69.35
C GLU A 5 92.84 -15.66 -68.00
N ASP A 6 93.68 -15.42 -67.02
CA ASP A 6 93.45 -15.01 -65.64
C ASP A 6 93.18 -13.52 -65.47
N ASP A 7 92.86 -12.84 -66.57
CA ASP A 7 92.56 -11.40 -66.63
C ASP A 7 91.02 -11.09 -66.45
N GLN A 8 90.17 -12.13 -66.29
CA GLN A 8 88.73 -11.94 -65.95
C GLN A 8 88.45 -12.16 -64.45
N SER A 9 88.14 -11.10 -63.80
CA SER A 9 87.67 -11.12 -62.43
C SER A 9 86.16 -10.74 -62.42
N GLU A 10 85.31 -11.61 -61.94
CA GLU A 10 83.88 -11.35 -61.78
C GLU A 10 83.55 -11.06 -60.28
N VAL A 11 83.00 -9.94 -60.00
CA VAL A 11 82.51 -9.57 -58.69
C VAL A 11 80.97 -9.65 -58.74
N ILE A 12 80.39 -10.60 -58.04
CA ILE A 12 78.95 -10.73 -57.86
C ILE A 12 78.58 -9.87 -56.69
N VAL A 13 77.78 -8.83 -56.90
CA VAL A 13 77.18 -8.00 -55.87
C VAL A 13 75.70 -8.43 -55.76
N THR A 14 75.31 -8.97 -54.62
CA THR A 14 73.94 -9.25 -54.35
C THR A 14 73.33 -8.09 -53.54
N PRO A 15 72.42 -7.26 -54.12
CA PRO A 15 71.80 -6.16 -53.42
C PRO A 15 70.94 -6.69 -52.25
N ARG A 16 71.11 -6.07 -51.09
CA ARG A 16 70.25 -6.35 -49.95
C ARG A 16 68.84 -5.73 -50.20
N GLN A 17 67.79 -6.52 -50.00
CA GLN A 17 66.47 -6.03 -50.11
C GLN A 17 66.12 -5.23 -48.84
N ILE A 18 65.52 -4.07 -48.97
CA ILE A 18 65.15 -3.15 -47.89
C ILE A 18 63.69 -2.81 -48.09
N ALA A 19 62.86 -3.07 -47.01
CA ALA A 19 61.51 -2.59 -46.91
C ALA A 19 61.45 -1.31 -46.02
N ASP A 20 60.35 -0.65 -46.00
CA ASP A 20 60.03 0.51 -45.16
C ASP A 20 58.55 0.32 -44.70
N LEU A 21 58.39 -0.30 -43.50
CA LEU A 21 57.12 -0.74 -42.98
C LEU A 21 56.61 0.26 -41.93
N SER A 22 55.43 0.77 -42.12
CA SER A 22 54.76 1.63 -41.13
C SER A 22 53.40 1.06 -40.73
N VAL A 23 52.99 1.27 -39.46
CA VAL A 23 51.68 0.86 -38.91
C VAL A 23 50.87 2.09 -38.54
N ASN A 24 49.65 2.15 -39.02
CA ASN A 24 48.65 3.13 -38.58
C ASN A 24 47.46 2.40 -37.97
N LYS A 25 47.19 2.67 -36.70
CA LYS A 25 46.05 2.13 -35.95
C LYS A 25 45.06 3.21 -35.60
N ILE A 26 43.79 2.94 -35.88
CA ILE A 26 42.66 3.80 -35.51
C ILE A 26 41.56 3.01 -34.86
N VAL A 27 40.67 3.68 -34.13
CA VAL A 27 39.41 3.13 -33.59
C VAL A 27 38.22 3.94 -34.09
N ASP A 28 37.13 3.29 -34.38
CA ASP A 28 35.89 3.94 -34.87
C ASP A 28 35.22 4.84 -33.84
N VAL A 29 35.30 4.49 -32.53
CA VAL A 29 34.68 5.25 -31.41
C VAL A 29 35.71 5.44 -30.30
N ALA A 30 36.18 6.69 -30.10
CA ALA A 30 37.16 7.02 -29.06
C ALA A 30 36.57 7.00 -27.62
N ALA A 31 35.29 7.27 -27.46
CA ALA A 31 34.58 7.22 -26.17
C ALA A 31 33.41 6.24 -26.23
N PRO A 32 33.67 4.92 -26.27
CA PRO A 32 32.62 3.92 -26.40
C PRO A 32 31.87 3.75 -25.10
N VAL A 33 30.64 3.24 -25.20
CA VAL A 33 29.86 2.83 -24.06
C VAL A 33 30.23 1.40 -23.66
N VAL A 34 30.42 1.13 -22.38
CA VAL A 34 30.70 -0.20 -21.83
C VAL A 34 29.62 -1.19 -22.30
N GLY A 35 30.06 -2.38 -22.76
CA GLY A 35 29.19 -3.41 -23.33
C GLY A 35 28.99 -3.32 -24.83
N ASN A 36 29.31 -2.18 -25.48
CA ASN A 36 29.26 -2.03 -26.92
C ASN A 36 30.54 -2.54 -27.58
N ASN A 37 30.48 -2.79 -28.88
CA ASN A 37 31.64 -3.13 -29.70
C ASN A 37 32.32 -1.87 -30.24
N VAL A 38 33.66 -1.97 -30.39
CA VAL A 38 34.49 -1.04 -31.14
C VAL A 38 35.24 -1.81 -32.21
N VAL A 39 35.65 -1.09 -33.28
CA VAL A 39 36.43 -1.67 -34.37
C VAL A 39 37.77 -0.96 -34.44
N PHE A 40 38.84 -1.71 -34.17
CA PHE A 40 40.22 -1.27 -34.44
C PHE A 40 40.57 -1.60 -35.89
N THR A 41 41.00 -0.61 -36.64
CA THR A 41 41.56 -0.79 -37.99
C THR A 41 43.06 -0.58 -37.94
N ILE A 42 43.82 -1.58 -38.32
CA ILE A 42 45.27 -1.55 -38.43
C ILE A 42 45.62 -1.62 -39.92
N ALA A 43 46.36 -0.64 -40.38
CA ALA A 43 46.89 -0.57 -41.72
C ALA A 43 48.42 -0.69 -41.65
N VAL A 44 48.98 -1.69 -42.30
CA VAL A 44 50.44 -1.82 -42.50
C VAL A 44 50.79 -1.42 -43.91
N SER A 45 51.66 -0.42 -44.09
CA SER A 45 52.13 0.10 -45.38
C SER A 45 53.60 -0.21 -45.60
N ASN A 46 53.99 -0.46 -46.82
CA ASN A 46 55.39 -0.62 -47.23
C ASN A 46 55.78 0.49 -48.22
N ALA A 47 56.51 1.50 -47.78
CA ALA A 47 57.01 2.59 -48.60
C ALA A 47 58.39 2.28 -49.18
N GLY A 48 59.04 1.15 -48.78
CA GLY A 48 60.34 0.76 -49.17
C GLY A 48 60.50 0.36 -50.64
N PRO A 49 61.71 0.28 -51.15
CA PRO A 49 61.89 -0.05 -52.53
C PRO A 49 61.66 -1.52 -52.85
N SER A 50 61.71 -2.42 -51.86
CA SER A 50 61.52 -3.85 -52.07
C SER A 50 60.14 -4.34 -51.45
N ASN A 51 59.61 -5.40 -51.99
CA ASN A 51 58.42 -6.04 -51.35
C ASN A 51 58.84 -6.63 -50.00
N ALA A 52 57.95 -6.52 -49.01
CA ALA A 52 58.11 -7.12 -47.68
C ALA A 52 57.43 -8.49 -47.62
N THR A 53 58.15 -9.51 -47.14
CA THR A 53 57.65 -10.88 -46.91
C THR A 53 57.84 -11.31 -45.45
N GLY A 54 57.16 -12.34 -45.01
CA GLY A 54 57.22 -12.80 -43.62
C GLY A 54 56.72 -11.79 -42.61
N VAL A 55 55.88 -10.84 -43.04
CA VAL A 55 55.40 -9.76 -42.18
C VAL A 55 54.39 -10.27 -41.17
N VAL A 56 54.66 -9.97 -39.88
CA VAL A 56 53.74 -10.27 -38.76
C VAL A 56 53.54 -9.01 -37.94
N ILE A 57 52.30 -8.63 -37.76
CA ILE A 57 51.91 -7.51 -36.91
C ILE A 57 51.29 -8.07 -35.64
N ARG A 58 51.70 -7.59 -34.48
CA ARG A 58 51.08 -7.94 -33.19
C ARG A 58 50.16 -6.85 -32.73
N ASP A 59 48.89 -7.23 -32.49
CA ASP A 59 47.86 -6.43 -31.82
C ASP A 59 47.16 -7.33 -30.81
N LEU A 60 47.70 -7.46 -29.61
CA LEU A 60 47.07 -8.19 -28.52
C LEU A 60 46.12 -7.27 -27.78
N LEU A 61 44.81 -7.54 -27.87
CA LEU A 61 43.81 -6.74 -27.19
C LEU A 61 44.10 -6.66 -25.67
N PRO A 62 44.15 -5.45 -25.09
CA PRO A 62 44.35 -5.28 -23.65
C PRO A 62 43.11 -5.71 -22.86
N THR A 63 43.28 -5.83 -21.52
CA THR A 63 42.27 -6.40 -20.59
C THR A 63 40.93 -5.67 -20.55
N GLY A 64 40.82 -4.48 -21.07
CA GLY A 64 39.59 -3.69 -21.21
C GLY A 64 38.68 -4.13 -22.36
N TYR A 65 39.09 -5.15 -23.13
CA TYR A 65 38.35 -5.62 -24.30
C TYR A 65 38.19 -7.15 -24.32
N GLU A 66 37.10 -7.60 -24.89
CA GLU A 66 36.84 -8.98 -25.24
C GLU A 66 36.82 -9.11 -26.77
N PHE A 67 37.61 -10.05 -27.31
CA PHE A 67 37.66 -10.30 -28.76
C PHE A 67 36.29 -10.83 -29.26
N VAL A 68 35.82 -10.23 -30.36
CA VAL A 68 34.59 -10.65 -31.06
C VAL A 68 34.92 -11.29 -32.40
N SER A 69 35.64 -10.56 -33.30
CA SER A 69 35.98 -11.04 -34.63
C SER A 69 37.17 -10.27 -35.21
N ALA A 70 37.79 -10.85 -36.24
CA ALA A 70 38.77 -10.16 -37.05
C ALA A 70 38.54 -10.43 -38.54
N VAL A 71 38.71 -9.41 -39.38
CA VAL A 71 38.60 -9.49 -40.85
C VAL A 71 39.83 -8.80 -41.46
N SER A 72 40.58 -9.54 -42.28
CA SER A 72 41.80 -9.06 -42.89
C SER A 72 41.72 -9.08 -44.43
N THR A 73 42.41 -8.15 -45.09
CA THR A 73 42.61 -8.19 -46.57
C THR A 73 43.59 -9.26 -46.98
N ALA A 74 44.54 -9.63 -46.10
CA ALA A 74 45.55 -10.67 -46.35
C ALA A 74 45.97 -11.37 -45.04
N GLY A 75 45.88 -12.71 -44.99
CA GLY A 75 46.38 -13.48 -43.88
C GLY A 75 45.40 -13.80 -42.78
N MET A 76 45.88 -14.23 -41.62
CA MET A 76 45.14 -14.73 -40.49
C MET A 76 45.52 -14.04 -39.17
N TYR A 77 44.55 -13.79 -38.32
CA TYR A 77 44.75 -13.26 -36.99
C TYR A 77 44.59 -14.34 -35.93
N ASN A 78 45.56 -14.45 -35.03
CA ASN A 78 45.49 -15.32 -33.86
C ASN A 78 45.13 -14.53 -32.62
N ARG A 79 43.90 -14.67 -32.15
CA ARG A 79 43.35 -13.92 -30.97
C ARG A 79 44.13 -14.20 -29.67
N THR A 80 44.87 -15.29 -29.54
CA THR A 80 45.58 -15.65 -28.30
C THR A 80 46.94 -14.96 -28.22
N THR A 81 47.66 -14.83 -29.33
CA THR A 81 48.95 -14.16 -29.37
C THR A 81 48.86 -12.69 -29.83
N GLY A 82 47.73 -12.31 -30.46
CA GLY A 82 47.54 -11.01 -31.08
C GLY A 82 48.19 -10.87 -32.45
N ASP A 83 48.77 -11.99 -33.03
CA ASP A 83 49.55 -11.91 -34.23
C ASP A 83 48.68 -11.98 -35.50
N TRP A 84 48.80 -10.98 -36.35
CA TRP A 84 48.30 -11.00 -37.70
C TRP A 84 49.43 -11.34 -38.66
N THR A 85 49.45 -12.60 -39.18
CA THR A 85 50.39 -13.08 -40.15
C THR A 85 49.91 -12.76 -41.55
N VAL A 86 50.60 -11.86 -42.25
CA VAL A 86 50.26 -11.50 -43.62
C VAL A 86 50.71 -12.62 -44.56
N SER A 87 49.73 -13.17 -45.33
CA SER A 87 49.97 -14.40 -46.12
C SER A 87 50.53 -14.17 -47.52
N ARG A 88 50.74 -12.91 -47.93
CA ARG A 88 51.28 -12.49 -49.23
C ARG A 88 52.26 -11.34 -49.06
N PRO A 89 53.20 -11.15 -50.02
CA PRO A 89 54.10 -9.99 -49.95
C PRO A 89 53.31 -8.66 -49.92
N ILE A 90 53.72 -7.75 -49.03
CA ILE A 90 53.27 -6.38 -49.08
C ILE A 90 54.13 -5.65 -50.14
N VAL A 91 53.54 -5.42 -51.30
CA VAL A 91 54.23 -4.82 -52.43
C VAL A 91 54.66 -3.38 -52.08
N ALA A 92 55.83 -2.95 -52.57
CA ALA A 92 56.30 -1.59 -52.37
C ALA A 92 55.21 -0.57 -52.79
N ASN A 93 54.96 0.44 -51.95
CA ASN A 93 53.94 1.49 -52.10
C ASN A 93 52.51 0.95 -52.03
N THR A 94 52.27 -0.20 -51.31
CA THR A 94 50.91 -0.73 -51.03
C THR A 94 50.68 -0.90 -49.53
N THR A 95 49.40 -1.06 -49.17
CA THR A 95 48.93 -1.21 -47.79
C THR A 95 48.02 -2.45 -47.66
N GLU A 96 48.20 -3.23 -46.61
CA GLU A 96 47.29 -4.27 -46.17
C GLU A 96 46.58 -3.84 -44.88
N THR A 97 45.36 -4.33 -44.68
CA THR A 97 44.55 -3.90 -43.51
C THR A 97 43.92 -5.09 -42.79
N ILE A 98 43.76 -4.93 -41.48
CA ILE A 98 42.91 -5.79 -40.65
C ILE A 98 41.99 -4.95 -39.81
N GLN A 99 40.75 -5.42 -39.64
CA GLN A 99 39.79 -4.88 -38.69
C GLN A 99 39.54 -5.90 -37.55
N ILE A 100 39.74 -5.46 -36.31
CA ILE A 100 39.50 -6.25 -35.10
C ILE A 100 38.31 -5.63 -34.38
N THR A 101 37.21 -6.43 -34.28
CA THR A 101 36.04 -6.05 -33.49
C THR A 101 36.21 -6.56 -32.07
N ALA A 102 36.04 -5.68 -31.09
CA ALA A 102 36.20 -6.00 -29.69
C ALA A 102 35.04 -5.39 -28.85
N LYS A 103 34.55 -6.12 -27.88
CA LYS A 103 33.56 -5.65 -26.91
C LYS A 103 34.26 -4.93 -25.78
N VAL A 104 33.78 -3.74 -25.43
CA VAL A 104 34.31 -2.92 -24.34
C VAL A 104 33.83 -3.49 -22.98
N LEU A 105 34.78 -3.83 -22.13
CA LEU A 105 34.53 -4.31 -20.76
C LEU A 105 34.45 -3.15 -19.77
N LYS A 106 33.92 -3.38 -18.58
CA LYS A 106 33.73 -2.35 -17.54
C LYS A 106 35.03 -1.93 -16.86
N ASN A 107 36.06 -2.78 -16.90
CA ASN A 107 37.35 -2.56 -16.24
C ASN A 107 38.49 -3.12 -17.11
N GLY A 108 39.65 -2.54 -17.00
CA GLY A 108 40.86 -3.01 -17.67
C GLY A 108 41.69 -1.87 -18.25
N SER A 109 42.75 -2.22 -19.00
CA SER A 109 43.50 -1.27 -19.80
C SER A 109 42.82 -1.05 -21.15
N TYR A 110 42.70 0.19 -21.56
CA TYR A 110 42.09 0.58 -22.84
C TYR A 110 43.10 1.19 -23.82
N VAL A 111 44.39 1.03 -23.51
CA VAL A 111 45.50 1.39 -24.42
C VAL A 111 45.79 0.16 -25.27
N ASN A 112 45.51 0.22 -26.57
CA ASN A 112 45.71 -0.88 -27.51
C ASN A 112 46.79 -0.52 -28.54
N ASN A 113 47.85 -1.36 -28.60
CA ASN A 113 49.03 -1.16 -29.44
C ASN A 113 48.99 -2.12 -30.63
N ALA A 114 49.63 -1.68 -31.74
CA ALA A 114 49.94 -2.55 -32.87
C ALA A 114 51.38 -2.27 -33.32
N GLU A 115 52.13 -3.31 -33.67
CA GLU A 115 53.55 -3.23 -34.01
C GLU A 115 53.91 -4.31 -35.02
N VAL A 116 54.79 -4.02 -35.96
CA VAL A 116 55.48 -5.05 -36.78
C VAL A 116 56.48 -5.81 -35.89
N ILE A 117 56.30 -7.08 -35.73
CA ILE A 117 57.17 -7.93 -34.89
C ILE A 117 58.11 -8.82 -35.70
N ALA A 118 57.88 -8.96 -37.02
CA ALA A 118 58.75 -9.73 -37.94
C ALA A 118 58.59 -9.24 -39.37
N SER A 119 59.71 -9.25 -40.10
CA SER A 119 59.81 -9.09 -41.54
C SER A 119 61.11 -9.79 -42.03
N ASP A 120 61.08 -10.40 -43.23
CA ASP A 120 62.27 -10.98 -43.83
C ASP A 120 63.26 -9.89 -44.38
N GLN A 121 62.73 -8.75 -44.70
CA GLN A 121 63.56 -7.59 -45.19
C GLN A 121 63.90 -6.69 -44.01
N LEU A 122 65.05 -6.08 -44.07
CA LEU A 122 65.45 -4.99 -43.17
C LEU A 122 64.48 -3.82 -43.39
N ASP A 123 63.99 -3.27 -42.32
CA ASP A 123 63.28 -2.01 -42.29
C ASP A 123 64.33 -0.87 -42.26
N SER A 124 64.08 0.21 -43.02
CA SER A 124 65.10 1.28 -43.26
C SER A 124 65.30 2.17 -42.06
N ASP A 125 64.26 2.41 -41.25
CA ASP A 125 64.22 3.42 -40.19
C ASP A 125 63.56 2.96 -38.87
N SER A 126 63.11 1.71 -38.83
CA SER A 126 62.57 1.07 -37.60
C SER A 126 63.10 -0.36 -37.43
N ALA A 127 63.01 -0.90 -36.20
CA ALA A 127 63.35 -2.26 -35.86
C ALA A 127 62.17 -3.06 -35.35
N PRO A 128 61.80 -4.20 -35.93
CA PRO A 128 60.64 -4.98 -35.48
C PRO A 128 60.71 -5.34 -34.01
N ASN A 129 59.56 -5.13 -33.28
CA ASN A 129 59.37 -5.54 -31.88
C ASN A 129 60.24 -4.74 -30.88
N ASP A 130 60.48 -3.46 -31.12
CA ASP A 130 61.21 -2.57 -30.20
C ASP A 130 60.32 -1.53 -29.52
N GLY A 131 59.02 -1.46 -29.87
CA GLY A 131 58.00 -0.56 -29.28
C GLY A 131 58.17 0.90 -29.68
N THR A 132 58.92 1.20 -30.73
CA THR A 132 59.22 2.56 -31.21
C THR A 132 59.17 2.62 -32.74
N GLY A 133 59.36 3.83 -33.31
CA GLY A 133 59.38 3.99 -34.76
C GLY A 133 57.97 4.17 -35.36
N ASP A 134 57.92 4.16 -36.69
CA ASP A 134 56.67 4.30 -37.44
C ASP A 134 56.00 2.93 -37.71
N ASP A 135 56.66 1.83 -37.39
CA ASP A 135 56.12 0.47 -37.37
C ASP A 135 55.40 0.11 -36.06
N PHE A 136 55.27 1.09 -35.12
CA PHE A 136 54.48 1.02 -33.87
C PHE A 136 53.38 2.08 -33.86
N SER A 137 52.18 1.70 -33.45
CA SER A 137 51.02 2.58 -33.31
C SER A 137 50.16 2.25 -32.12
N THR A 138 49.63 3.27 -31.41
CA THR A 138 48.80 3.13 -30.22
C THR A 138 47.52 3.90 -30.33
N VAL A 139 46.42 3.33 -29.78
CA VAL A 139 45.12 3.97 -29.64
C VAL A 139 44.61 3.78 -28.24
N THR A 140 44.07 4.85 -27.64
CA THR A 140 43.44 4.82 -26.33
C THR A 140 41.97 5.18 -26.46
N THR A 141 41.09 4.41 -25.84
CA THR A 141 39.66 4.81 -25.67
C THR A 141 39.36 5.19 -24.22
N THR A 142 38.29 5.96 -24.04
CA THR A 142 37.79 6.39 -22.74
C THR A 142 36.34 5.94 -22.57
N PRO A 143 36.09 4.66 -22.17
CA PRO A 143 34.75 4.15 -22.07
C PRO A 143 33.90 4.87 -21.03
N SER A 144 32.61 5.07 -21.36
CA SER A 144 31.60 5.58 -20.45
C SER A 144 30.79 4.43 -19.85
N ALA A 145 30.45 4.53 -18.55
CA ALA A 145 29.62 3.55 -17.87
C ALA A 145 28.18 3.55 -18.42
N LEU A 146 27.60 2.37 -18.52
CA LEU A 146 26.18 2.16 -18.86
C LEU A 146 25.54 1.28 -17.76
N VAL A 147 24.46 1.77 -17.17
CA VAL A 147 23.66 1.03 -16.20
C VAL A 147 22.27 0.72 -16.76
N ASN A 148 21.50 -0.11 -16.07
CA ASN A 148 20.07 -0.32 -16.31
C ASN A 148 19.42 -0.62 -14.97
N LEU A 149 18.85 0.41 -14.32
CA LEU A 149 18.14 0.31 -13.06
C LEU A 149 16.69 -0.07 -13.34
N ALA A 150 16.27 -1.24 -12.91
CA ALA A 150 14.87 -1.65 -12.99
C ALA A 150 14.23 -1.65 -11.60
N VAL A 151 13.03 -1.09 -11.49
CA VAL A 151 12.24 -1.00 -10.25
C VAL A 151 11.04 -1.91 -10.34
N VAL A 152 10.79 -2.69 -9.29
CA VAL A 152 9.55 -3.46 -9.13
C VAL A 152 8.92 -3.09 -7.79
N LYS A 153 7.70 -2.55 -7.83
CA LYS A 153 6.94 -2.15 -6.65
C LYS A 153 5.73 -3.05 -6.46
N ARG A 154 5.50 -3.50 -5.23
CA ARG A 154 4.38 -4.37 -4.85
C ARG A 154 3.72 -3.86 -3.58
N ILE A 155 2.46 -4.26 -3.34
CA ILE A 155 1.73 -4.11 -2.10
C ILE A 155 1.27 -5.49 -1.63
N ASN A 156 1.32 -5.75 -0.33
CA ASN A 156 0.93 -7.04 0.24
C ASN A 156 -0.59 -7.31 0.21
N ASN A 157 -1.41 -6.24 0.17
CA ASN A 157 -2.87 -6.33 0.07
C ASN A 157 -3.40 -5.22 -0.84
N ALA A 158 -4.04 -5.60 -1.95
CA ALA A 158 -4.61 -4.64 -2.91
C ALA A 158 -6.01 -4.12 -2.53
N THR A 159 -6.70 -4.77 -1.56
CA THR A 159 -8.02 -4.38 -1.07
C THR A 159 -8.04 -4.31 0.46
N PRO A 160 -7.20 -3.44 1.07
CA PRO A 160 -7.08 -3.37 2.52
C PRO A 160 -8.30 -2.68 3.13
N ASP A 161 -8.57 -2.98 4.40
CA ASP A 161 -9.52 -2.20 5.18
C ASP A 161 -8.93 -0.83 5.55
N VAL A 162 -9.75 0.21 5.50
CA VAL A 162 -9.38 1.53 6.03
C VAL A 162 -8.98 1.38 7.50
N GLY A 163 -7.87 2.02 7.88
CA GLY A 163 -7.27 1.90 9.23
C GLY A 163 -6.31 0.72 9.38
N SER A 164 -6.29 -0.26 8.46
CA SER A 164 -5.31 -1.35 8.50
C SER A 164 -3.93 -0.92 8.00
N THR A 165 -2.91 -1.72 8.30
CA THR A 165 -1.55 -1.50 7.81
C THR A 165 -1.29 -2.34 6.56
N VAL A 166 -0.69 -1.72 5.55
CA VAL A 166 -0.15 -2.36 4.35
C VAL A 166 1.36 -2.22 4.29
N VAL A 167 2.03 -3.11 3.54
CA VAL A 167 3.46 -3.07 3.29
C VAL A 167 3.69 -2.92 1.79
N PHE A 168 4.40 -1.86 1.41
CA PHE A 168 4.96 -1.68 0.08
C PHE A 168 6.35 -2.28 0.05
N THR A 169 6.62 -3.15 -0.93
CA THR A 169 7.95 -3.70 -1.21
C THR A 169 8.47 -3.11 -2.52
N ILE A 170 9.68 -2.56 -2.49
CA ILE A 170 10.36 -1.94 -3.64
C ILE A 170 11.65 -2.69 -3.85
N ASP A 171 11.79 -3.38 -4.98
CA ASP A 171 13.04 -3.98 -5.42
C ASP A 171 13.66 -3.11 -6.50
N VAL A 172 14.96 -2.84 -6.38
CA VAL A 172 15.77 -2.15 -7.39
C VAL A 172 16.91 -3.04 -7.78
N VAL A 173 17.04 -3.33 -9.06
CA VAL A 173 18.12 -4.15 -9.63
C VAL A 173 18.88 -3.35 -10.67
N ASN A 174 20.21 -3.51 -10.71
CA ASN A 174 21.04 -2.97 -11.80
C ASN A 174 21.33 -4.10 -12.81
N ASN A 175 20.64 -4.09 -13.94
CA ASN A 175 20.80 -5.04 -15.07
C ASN A 175 21.82 -4.56 -16.10
N GLY A 176 22.47 -3.43 -15.86
CA GLY A 176 23.44 -2.86 -16.79
C GLY A 176 24.81 -3.52 -16.74
N PRO A 177 25.65 -3.31 -17.74
CA PRO A 177 27.00 -3.87 -17.74
C PRO A 177 27.95 -3.20 -16.73
N SER A 178 27.64 -1.99 -16.26
CA SER A 178 28.46 -1.25 -15.28
C SER A 178 27.83 -1.19 -13.91
N ASP A 179 28.65 -0.92 -12.88
CA ASP A 179 28.16 -0.62 -11.53
C ASP A 179 27.53 0.78 -11.53
N ALA A 180 26.40 0.93 -10.84
CA ALA A 180 25.73 2.21 -10.66
C ALA A 180 26.23 2.90 -9.38
N THR A 181 26.40 4.23 -9.44
CA THR A 181 26.80 5.04 -8.28
C THR A 181 25.72 6.08 -7.95
N THR A 182 25.70 6.54 -6.70
CA THR A 182 24.71 7.52 -6.20
C THR A 182 23.27 7.13 -6.49
N VAL A 183 22.95 5.83 -6.44
CA VAL A 183 21.59 5.34 -6.68
C VAL A 183 20.66 5.84 -5.59
N VAL A 184 19.59 6.50 -6.02
CA VAL A 184 18.49 6.98 -5.16
C VAL A 184 17.17 6.51 -5.76
N VAL A 185 16.29 6.01 -4.90
CA VAL A 185 14.88 5.74 -5.25
C VAL A 185 14.01 6.78 -4.57
N ASN A 186 13.16 7.45 -5.32
CA ASN A 186 12.14 8.33 -4.78
C ASN A 186 10.80 7.61 -4.71
N ASP A 187 10.25 7.48 -3.51
CA ASP A 187 8.95 6.91 -3.18
C ASP A 187 8.27 7.74 -2.10
N ILE A 188 7.53 8.76 -2.49
CA ILE A 188 6.71 9.55 -1.58
C ILE A 188 5.37 8.86 -1.43
N LEU A 189 5.03 8.44 -0.21
CA LEU A 189 3.70 7.90 0.08
C LEU A 189 2.61 8.91 -0.27
N PRO A 190 1.62 8.53 -1.10
CA PRO A 190 0.50 9.41 -1.42
C PRO A 190 -0.40 9.62 -0.19
N ASN A 191 -1.23 10.67 -0.22
CA ASN A 191 -2.05 11.11 0.92
C ASN A 191 -3.15 10.13 1.35
N GLY A 192 -3.37 9.02 0.62
CA GLY A 192 -4.22 7.90 1.04
C GLY A 192 -3.58 7.00 2.10
N TYR A 193 -2.32 7.26 2.47
CA TYR A 193 -1.58 6.50 3.47
C TYR A 193 -0.92 7.40 4.50
N THR A 194 -0.68 6.85 5.69
CA THR A 194 0.13 7.45 6.74
C THR A 194 1.32 6.54 7.00
N PHE A 195 2.54 7.07 6.90
CA PHE A 195 3.77 6.33 7.18
C PHE A 195 3.78 5.77 8.62
N VAL A 196 4.24 4.53 8.76
CA VAL A 196 4.40 3.86 10.06
C VAL A 196 5.86 3.54 10.32
N SER A 197 6.53 2.82 9.40
CA SER A 197 7.93 2.41 9.55
C SER A 197 8.50 1.96 8.20
N ASP A 198 9.82 1.82 8.15
CA ASP A 198 10.57 1.19 7.08
C ASP A 198 11.68 0.29 7.63
N ASP A 199 12.32 -0.52 6.78
CA ASP A 199 13.45 -1.39 7.13
C ASP A 199 14.80 -0.90 6.58
N ALA A 200 14.87 0.35 6.10
CA ALA A 200 16.06 0.92 5.46
C ALA A 200 17.15 1.37 6.45
N ALA A 201 16.99 1.16 7.76
CA ALA A 201 17.94 1.54 8.81
C ALA A 201 18.41 3.00 8.73
N GLY A 202 17.50 3.92 8.37
CA GLY A 202 17.74 5.37 8.29
C GLY A 202 18.20 5.88 6.90
N SER A 203 18.31 5.01 5.90
CA SER A 203 18.62 5.43 4.51
C SER A 203 17.38 5.86 3.71
N TYR A 204 16.16 5.65 4.23
CA TYR A 204 14.91 6.18 3.68
C TYR A 204 14.42 7.38 4.50
N ASN A 205 14.02 8.43 3.80
CA ASN A 205 13.42 9.63 4.39
C ASN A 205 11.95 9.72 3.95
N ASN A 206 11.03 9.46 4.88
CA ASN A 206 9.59 9.42 4.60
C ASN A 206 8.95 10.78 4.24
N VAL A 207 9.65 11.90 4.46
CA VAL A 207 9.17 13.24 4.10
C VAL A 207 9.51 13.58 2.65
N SER A 208 10.75 13.31 2.22
CA SER A 208 11.18 13.52 0.83
C SER A 208 10.87 12.33 -0.08
N GLY A 209 10.62 11.15 0.48
CA GLY A 209 10.46 9.90 -0.24
C GLY A 209 11.78 9.30 -0.74
N ASN A 210 12.93 9.86 -0.40
CA ASN A 210 14.21 9.42 -0.91
C ASN A 210 14.77 8.25 -0.10
N TRP A 211 15.04 7.15 -0.79
CA TRP A 211 15.82 6.03 -0.32
C TRP A 211 17.21 6.06 -0.97
N THR A 212 18.24 6.36 -0.18
CA THR A 212 19.63 6.47 -0.62
C THR A 212 20.30 5.10 -0.56
N ILE A 213 20.53 4.49 -1.72
CA ILE A 213 21.19 3.18 -1.85
C ILE A 213 22.71 3.34 -1.97
N GLY A 214 23.18 4.42 -2.65
CA GLY A 214 24.58 4.65 -2.94
C GLY A 214 25.06 3.80 -4.13
N ASN A 215 26.05 2.91 -3.92
CA ASN A 215 26.57 2.05 -4.97
C ASN A 215 25.73 0.77 -5.13
N LEU A 216 25.38 0.44 -6.37
CA LEU A 216 24.68 -0.79 -6.74
C LEU A 216 25.45 -1.49 -7.88
N ALA A 217 26.15 -2.57 -7.52
CA ALA A 217 26.94 -3.32 -8.50
C ALA A 217 26.05 -3.91 -9.59
N ASN A 218 26.65 -4.14 -10.78
CA ASN A 218 25.99 -4.89 -11.85
C ASN A 218 25.46 -6.25 -11.34
N GLY A 219 24.21 -6.57 -11.64
CA GLY A 219 23.49 -7.75 -11.20
C GLY A 219 23.00 -7.73 -9.75
N ALA A 220 23.34 -6.70 -8.98
CA ALA A 220 22.91 -6.59 -7.58
C ALA A 220 21.47 -6.05 -7.46
N THR A 221 20.78 -6.50 -6.38
CA THR A 221 19.44 -6.01 -6.01
C THR A 221 19.48 -5.42 -4.61
N ARG A 222 18.63 -4.41 -4.37
CA ARG A 222 18.30 -3.87 -3.05
C ARG A 222 16.79 -3.84 -2.89
N THR A 223 16.33 -4.11 -1.66
CA THR A 223 14.91 -4.14 -1.30
C THR A 223 14.64 -3.18 -0.16
N LEU A 224 13.52 -2.46 -0.25
CA LEU A 224 12.96 -1.62 0.80
C LEU A 224 11.52 -2.03 1.06
N ASN A 225 11.16 -2.21 2.34
CA ASN A 225 9.79 -2.36 2.78
C ASN A 225 9.33 -1.13 3.56
N ILE A 226 8.19 -0.56 3.14
CA ILE A 226 7.55 0.59 3.80
C ILE A 226 6.20 0.14 4.33
N SER A 227 6.00 0.25 5.65
CA SER A 227 4.72 0.01 6.31
C SER A 227 3.93 1.31 6.40
N ALA A 228 2.65 1.26 6.05
CA ALA A 228 1.78 2.43 6.05
C ALA A 228 0.35 2.08 6.46
N THR A 229 -0.31 2.97 7.22
CA THR A 229 -1.74 2.86 7.57
C THR A 229 -2.60 3.44 6.45
N VAL A 230 -3.63 2.73 6.05
CA VAL A 230 -4.59 3.12 5.02
C VAL A 230 -5.57 4.14 5.56
N ARG A 231 -5.69 5.30 4.92
CA ARG A 231 -6.61 6.38 5.29
C ARG A 231 -7.98 6.19 4.64
N PRO A 232 -9.04 6.82 5.18
CA PRO A 232 -10.40 6.69 4.63
C PRO A 232 -10.58 7.38 3.27
N THR A 233 -9.72 8.33 2.93
CA THR A 233 -9.75 9.09 1.67
C THR A 233 -8.34 9.46 1.24
N GLY A 234 -8.14 9.67 -0.06
CA GLY A 234 -6.87 10.10 -0.62
C GLY A 234 -6.56 9.43 -1.95
N ILE A 235 -5.34 9.63 -2.42
CA ILE A 235 -4.76 8.96 -3.59
C ILE A 235 -4.07 7.68 -3.10
N TYR A 236 -4.37 6.56 -3.75
CA TYR A 236 -3.84 5.24 -3.37
C TYR A 236 -2.85 4.67 -4.39
N LEU A 237 -2.60 5.38 -5.50
CA LEU A 237 -1.53 5.04 -6.44
C LEU A 237 -0.19 5.49 -5.85
N ASN A 238 0.68 4.53 -5.53
CA ASN A 238 2.03 4.78 -5.02
C ASN A 238 3.08 4.41 -6.07
N THR A 239 4.03 5.32 -6.35
CA THR A 239 5.03 5.22 -7.42
C THR A 239 6.42 5.33 -6.84
N ALA A 240 7.33 4.46 -7.30
CA ALA A 240 8.75 4.51 -7.01
C ALA A 240 9.54 4.73 -8.30
N THR A 241 10.57 5.60 -8.28
CA THR A 241 11.44 5.89 -9.42
C THR A 241 12.91 5.90 -8.98
N ALA A 242 13.76 5.14 -9.69
CA ALA A 242 15.19 5.06 -9.45
C ALA A 242 15.98 5.99 -10.39
N THR A 243 17.09 6.53 -9.87
CA THR A 243 18.06 7.34 -10.62
C THR A 243 19.49 7.00 -10.17
N SER A 244 20.47 7.24 -11.04
CA SER A 244 21.91 7.15 -10.76
C SER A 244 22.67 8.25 -11.48
N THR A 245 24.01 8.28 -11.29
CA THR A 245 24.89 9.22 -11.99
C THR A 245 25.15 8.79 -13.44
N GLU A 246 25.27 7.48 -13.67
CA GLU A 246 25.58 6.90 -14.98
C GLU A 246 24.36 6.97 -15.91
N THR A 247 24.62 6.93 -17.22
CA THR A 247 23.57 6.82 -18.22
C THR A 247 22.85 5.50 -18.06
N ASP A 248 21.52 5.55 -17.94
CA ASP A 248 20.66 4.37 -17.94
C ASP A 248 20.25 4.01 -19.37
N GLY A 249 20.44 2.76 -19.72
CA GLY A 249 20.15 2.24 -21.07
C GLY A 249 18.66 2.01 -21.35
N ASN A 250 17.81 1.97 -20.30
CA ASN A 250 16.38 1.73 -20.44
C ASN A 250 15.60 2.49 -19.34
N LEU A 251 15.23 3.72 -19.61
CA LEU A 251 14.48 4.56 -18.65
C LEU A 251 13.04 4.10 -18.42
N THR A 252 12.51 3.13 -19.18
CA THR A 252 11.11 2.71 -19.07
C THR A 252 10.85 1.80 -17.86
N ASP A 253 11.85 1.11 -17.35
CA ASP A 253 11.80 0.23 -16.19
C ASP A 253 12.31 0.85 -14.88
N ASN A 254 12.79 2.12 -14.94
CA ASN A 254 13.21 2.88 -13.75
C ASN A 254 12.04 3.27 -12.83
N THR A 255 10.80 3.12 -13.28
CA THR A 255 9.60 3.52 -12.54
C THR A 255 8.62 2.37 -12.43
N SER A 256 8.08 2.18 -11.22
CA SER A 256 7.03 1.18 -10.96
C SER A 256 5.98 1.74 -10.02
N SER A 257 4.72 1.40 -10.27
CA SER A 257 3.58 1.88 -9.50
C SER A 257 2.68 0.72 -9.07
N VAL A 258 2.04 0.88 -7.91
CA VAL A 258 1.00 -0.02 -7.42
C VAL A 258 -0.11 0.79 -6.77
N SER A 259 -1.36 0.33 -6.91
CA SER A 259 -2.53 0.96 -6.29
C SER A 259 -3.27 -0.04 -5.41
N SER A 260 -3.97 0.46 -4.39
CA SER A 260 -4.98 -0.31 -3.65
C SER A 260 -6.38 0.29 -3.83
N THR A 261 -7.40 -0.54 -3.51
CA THR A 261 -8.81 -0.13 -3.43
C THR A 261 -9.31 -0.42 -2.01
N PRO A 262 -9.15 0.53 -1.08
CA PRO A 262 -9.54 0.32 0.31
C PRO A 262 -11.03 0.06 0.49
N ARG A 263 -11.36 -0.88 1.39
CA ARG A 263 -12.73 -1.12 1.86
C ARG A 263 -13.02 -0.19 3.04
N THR A 264 -14.11 0.57 2.96
CA THR A 264 -14.57 1.43 4.05
C THR A 264 -15.13 0.60 5.22
N ILE A 265 -14.74 0.96 6.44
CA ILE A 265 -15.10 0.27 7.67
C ILE A 265 -15.85 1.23 8.57
N ALA A 266 -17.04 0.86 9.05
CA ALA A 266 -17.76 1.52 10.12
C ALA A 266 -17.88 0.54 11.30
N ASP A 267 -17.81 1.06 12.53
CA ASP A 267 -18.03 0.29 13.77
C ASP A 267 -19.16 0.97 14.54
N LEU A 268 -20.37 0.44 14.37
CA LEU A 268 -21.60 1.00 14.91
C LEU A 268 -21.97 0.32 16.22
N SER A 269 -22.04 1.10 17.29
CA SER A 269 -22.44 0.62 18.61
C SER A 269 -23.66 1.35 19.14
N LEU A 270 -24.49 0.65 19.96
CA LEU A 270 -25.65 1.20 20.61
C LEU A 270 -25.50 1.27 22.12
N VAL A 271 -26.00 2.36 22.68
CA VAL A 271 -26.34 2.48 24.09
C VAL A 271 -27.84 2.78 24.19
N LYS A 272 -28.56 2.04 25.02
CA LYS A 272 -29.98 2.25 25.31
C LYS A 272 -30.21 2.36 26.80
N THR A 273 -30.95 3.37 27.22
CA THR A 273 -31.30 3.61 28.64
C THR A 273 -32.78 3.93 28.79
N VAL A 274 -33.30 3.83 30.01
CA VAL A 274 -34.62 4.29 30.42
C VAL A 274 -34.48 5.18 31.65
N VAL A 275 -35.24 6.28 31.70
CA VAL A 275 -35.17 7.24 32.82
C VAL A 275 -35.64 6.60 34.14
N ASN A 276 -36.70 5.78 34.09
CA ASN A 276 -37.23 5.04 35.22
C ASN A 276 -37.48 3.57 34.81
N ALA A 277 -36.79 2.66 35.47
CA ALA A 277 -36.96 1.21 35.22
C ALA A 277 -38.17 0.60 35.93
N SER A 278 -38.86 1.31 36.85
CA SER A 278 -40.02 0.85 37.57
C SER A 278 -41.15 1.92 37.60
N PRO A 279 -41.62 2.36 36.42
CA PRO A 279 -42.72 3.33 36.34
C PRO A 279 -44.04 2.71 36.79
N ASN A 280 -44.96 3.57 37.24
CA ASN A 280 -46.33 3.08 37.48
C ASN A 280 -47.02 2.77 36.15
N VAL A 281 -47.88 1.75 36.16
CA VAL A 281 -48.74 1.48 35.01
C VAL A 281 -49.59 2.73 34.72
N GLY A 282 -49.60 3.13 33.45
CA GLY A 282 -50.24 4.36 32.97
C GLY A 282 -49.32 5.57 32.89
N GLU A 283 -48.13 5.56 33.50
CA GLU A 283 -47.11 6.59 33.35
C GLU A 283 -46.32 6.40 32.06
N ASN A 284 -45.49 7.39 31.75
CA ASN A 284 -44.60 7.34 30.59
C ASN A 284 -43.23 6.75 30.97
N ALA A 285 -42.76 5.78 30.20
CA ALA A 285 -41.36 5.39 30.13
C ALA A 285 -40.67 6.23 29.03
N VAL A 286 -39.47 6.77 29.31
CA VAL A 286 -38.68 7.55 28.39
C VAL A 286 -37.40 6.79 28.10
N PHE A 287 -37.27 6.28 26.88
CA PHE A 287 -36.09 5.57 26.38
C PHE A 287 -35.19 6.53 25.61
N THR A 288 -33.87 6.44 25.85
CA THR A 288 -32.87 7.12 25.05
C THR A 288 -31.97 6.08 24.38
N ILE A 289 -31.87 6.15 23.05
CA ILE A 289 -31.05 5.31 22.20
C ILE A 289 -29.95 6.19 21.62
N VAL A 290 -28.68 5.83 21.78
CA VAL A 290 -27.54 6.52 21.21
C VAL A 290 -26.78 5.54 20.33
N VAL A 291 -26.66 5.88 19.05
CA VAL A 291 -25.80 5.16 18.10
C VAL A 291 -24.49 5.92 17.93
N THR A 292 -23.37 5.24 17.96
CA THR A 292 -22.02 5.80 17.78
C THR A 292 -21.31 5.07 16.65
N ASN A 293 -20.62 5.82 15.78
CA ASN A 293 -19.72 5.25 14.79
C ASN A 293 -18.27 5.35 15.32
N ASN A 294 -17.69 4.26 15.81
CA ASN A 294 -16.31 4.16 16.29
C ASN A 294 -15.32 3.78 15.18
N GLY A 295 -15.83 3.53 13.96
CA GLY A 295 -15.02 3.05 12.85
C GLY A 295 -14.17 4.13 12.20
N PRO A 296 -13.15 3.75 11.45
CA PRO A 296 -12.26 4.71 10.80
C PRO A 296 -12.90 5.47 9.64
N SER A 297 -14.03 4.99 9.08
CA SER A 297 -14.75 5.62 7.98
C SER A 297 -16.09 6.18 8.43
N ASN A 298 -16.65 7.12 7.67
CA ASN A 298 -18.04 7.54 7.83
C ASN A 298 -18.98 6.37 7.50
N ALA A 299 -20.05 6.22 8.27
CA ALA A 299 -21.15 5.32 7.98
C ALA A 299 -22.23 6.03 7.15
N THR A 300 -22.85 5.33 6.22
CA THR A 300 -24.00 5.78 5.42
C THR A 300 -25.08 4.70 5.43
N GLY A 301 -26.32 5.07 5.12
CA GLY A 301 -27.43 4.12 5.12
C GLY A 301 -27.75 3.56 6.52
N VAL A 302 -27.38 4.27 7.60
CA VAL A 302 -27.57 3.82 8.98
C VAL A 302 -29.03 3.86 9.36
N VAL A 303 -29.57 2.70 9.75
CA VAL A 303 -30.92 2.55 10.31
C VAL A 303 -30.83 1.80 11.64
N VAL A 304 -31.46 2.36 12.66
CA VAL A 304 -31.66 1.70 13.97
C VAL A 304 -33.14 1.33 14.10
N THR A 305 -33.44 0.12 14.50
CA THR A 305 -34.82 -0.31 14.77
C THR A 305 -35.03 -0.44 16.26
N ASP A 306 -36.05 0.25 16.78
CA ASP A 306 -36.58 0.17 18.13
C ASP A 306 -38.11 0.02 18.08
N ARG A 307 -38.57 -1.21 17.96
CA ARG A 307 -40.01 -1.51 17.92
C ARG A 307 -40.51 -1.72 19.33
N LEU A 308 -41.35 -0.80 19.82
CA LEU A 308 -41.96 -0.92 21.14
C LEU A 308 -42.69 -2.23 21.29
N PRO A 309 -42.42 -3.06 22.32
CA PRO A 309 -43.13 -4.29 22.60
C PRO A 309 -44.53 -4.03 23.16
N SER A 310 -45.36 -5.08 23.26
CA SER A 310 -46.79 -5.02 23.58
C SER A 310 -47.15 -4.40 24.94
N GLY A 311 -46.19 -4.22 25.83
CA GLY A 311 -46.34 -3.55 27.13
C GLY A 311 -46.38 -2.02 27.05
N TYR A 312 -46.28 -1.45 25.85
CA TYR A 312 -46.23 0.00 25.65
C TYR A 312 -47.18 0.45 24.55
N SER A 313 -47.62 1.72 24.65
CA SER A 313 -48.18 2.46 23.53
C SER A 313 -47.35 3.68 23.25
N PHE A 314 -47.04 3.94 21.97
CA PHE A 314 -46.27 5.09 21.53
C PHE A 314 -46.94 6.42 21.89
N VAL A 315 -46.16 7.39 22.37
CA VAL A 315 -46.60 8.76 22.68
C VAL A 315 -45.94 9.76 21.78
N SER A 316 -44.61 9.77 21.77
CA SER A 316 -43.80 10.69 20.94
C SER A 316 -42.38 10.17 20.77
N ALA A 317 -41.68 10.71 19.74
CA ALA A 317 -40.26 10.54 19.59
C ALA A 317 -39.62 11.85 19.14
N THR A 318 -38.36 12.07 19.55
CA THR A 318 -37.56 13.24 19.17
C THR A 318 -36.14 12.82 18.86
N SER A 319 -35.61 13.31 17.73
CA SER A 319 -34.20 13.17 17.34
C SER A 319 -33.77 14.45 16.65
N LEU A 320 -32.47 14.81 16.82
CA LEU A 320 -31.86 15.93 16.08
C LEU A 320 -31.32 15.47 14.73
N VAL A 321 -31.16 14.13 14.54
CA VAL A 321 -30.59 13.53 13.34
C VAL A 321 -31.56 12.47 12.81
N GLY A 322 -31.91 12.58 11.54
CA GLY A 322 -32.75 11.59 10.87
C GLY A 322 -34.24 11.67 11.25
N THR A 323 -35.00 10.62 10.92
CA THR A 323 -36.44 10.51 11.12
C THR A 323 -36.81 9.16 11.73
N PHE A 324 -37.77 9.16 12.67
CA PHE A 324 -38.29 7.95 13.30
C PHE A 324 -39.73 7.65 12.82
N ASP A 325 -39.99 6.43 12.42
CA ASP A 325 -41.32 5.91 12.10
C ASP A 325 -41.82 5.00 13.23
N SER A 326 -42.82 5.46 13.95
CA SER A 326 -43.39 4.71 15.08
C SER A 326 -44.11 3.40 14.71
N ASN A 327 -44.52 3.22 13.44
CA ASN A 327 -45.21 2.00 13.01
C ASN A 327 -44.23 0.85 12.78
N SER A 328 -43.09 1.14 12.12
CA SER A 328 -42.04 0.16 11.90
C SER A 328 -41.05 0.07 13.07
N GLY A 329 -40.93 1.13 13.87
CA GLY A 329 -39.88 1.32 14.87
C GLY A 329 -38.53 1.72 14.25
N GLY A 330 -38.47 2.04 12.95
CA GLY A 330 -37.28 2.38 12.22
C GLY A 330 -36.86 3.84 12.43
N TRP A 331 -35.65 4.05 12.87
CA TRP A 331 -34.99 5.35 12.92
C TRP A 331 -33.96 5.44 11.82
N SER A 332 -34.29 6.16 10.73
CA SER A 332 -33.36 6.44 9.61
C SER A 332 -32.40 7.54 10.03
N VAL A 333 -31.23 7.16 10.53
CA VAL A 333 -30.14 8.08 10.92
C VAL A 333 -29.48 8.67 9.68
N GLY A 334 -29.30 7.87 8.62
CA GLY A 334 -28.65 8.26 7.36
C GLY A 334 -27.13 8.20 7.46
N SER A 335 -26.46 9.36 7.43
CA SER A 335 -25.00 9.42 7.52
C SER A 335 -24.54 9.73 8.94
N LEU A 336 -23.52 9.00 9.42
CA LEU A 336 -22.89 9.19 10.71
C LEU A 336 -21.36 9.23 10.53
N ALA A 337 -20.76 10.40 10.73
CA ALA A 337 -19.30 10.55 10.55
C ALA A 337 -18.52 9.69 11.56
N ASN A 338 -17.26 9.39 11.20
CA ASN A 338 -16.34 8.74 12.14
C ASN A 338 -16.25 9.51 13.47
N GLY A 339 -16.40 8.83 14.59
CA GLY A 339 -16.42 9.38 15.95
C GLY A 339 -17.71 10.13 16.32
N ALA A 340 -18.67 10.24 15.42
CA ALA A 340 -19.93 10.95 15.69
C ALA A 340 -20.96 10.03 16.37
N THR A 341 -21.91 10.70 17.05
CA THR A 341 -23.06 10.07 17.71
C THR A 341 -24.38 10.69 17.24
N ALA A 342 -25.44 9.89 17.23
CA ALA A 342 -26.81 10.36 17.07
C ALA A 342 -27.67 9.81 18.21
N ALA A 343 -28.68 10.59 18.64
CA ALA A 343 -29.57 10.19 19.74
C ALA A 343 -31.04 10.29 19.34
N LEU A 344 -31.80 9.28 19.74
CA LEU A 344 -33.25 9.20 19.64
C LEU A 344 -33.85 9.07 21.04
N THR A 345 -34.83 9.88 21.38
CA THR A 345 -35.64 9.72 22.60
C THR A 345 -37.03 9.27 22.21
N ILE A 346 -37.51 8.15 22.77
CA ILE A 346 -38.85 7.63 22.59
C ILE A 346 -39.61 7.72 23.93
N THR A 347 -40.76 8.35 23.91
CA THR A 347 -41.72 8.36 25.05
C THR A 347 -42.83 7.40 24.76
N ALA A 348 -43.08 6.47 25.69
CA ALA A 348 -44.11 5.44 25.55
C ALA A 348 -44.88 5.30 26.85
N LYS A 349 -46.20 5.17 26.77
CA LYS A 349 -47.08 4.93 27.91
C LYS A 349 -47.01 3.45 28.29
N VAL A 350 -46.81 3.16 29.59
CA VAL A 350 -46.75 1.80 30.14
C VAL A 350 -48.15 1.24 30.30
N LEU A 351 -48.39 0.10 29.68
CA LEU A 351 -49.69 -0.61 29.74
C LEU A 351 -49.72 -1.55 30.95
N ALA A 352 -50.94 -2.03 31.32
CA ALA A 352 -51.13 -2.90 32.47
C ALA A 352 -50.60 -4.31 32.25
N THR A 353 -50.49 -4.75 31.01
CA THR A 353 -50.01 -6.11 30.62
C THR A 353 -49.22 -6.01 29.31
N GLY A 354 -48.32 -6.94 29.09
CA GLY A 354 -47.56 -7.07 27.87
C GLY A 354 -46.11 -7.48 28.13
N ASN A 355 -45.31 -7.44 27.06
CA ASN A 355 -43.86 -7.60 27.14
C ASN A 355 -43.22 -6.22 27.32
N TYR A 356 -42.31 -6.08 28.30
CA TYR A 356 -41.65 -4.83 28.63
C TYR A 356 -40.15 -4.83 28.29
N ASN A 357 -39.66 -5.89 27.61
CA ASN A 357 -38.28 -5.96 27.12
C ASN A 357 -38.19 -5.16 25.81
N ASN A 358 -37.67 -3.94 25.88
CA ASN A 358 -37.51 -3.10 24.71
C ASN A 358 -36.09 -3.20 24.14
N VAL A 359 -35.99 -3.68 22.89
CA VAL A 359 -34.73 -3.93 22.16
C VAL A 359 -34.54 -2.85 21.09
N ALA A 360 -33.32 -2.34 20.97
CA ALA A 360 -32.87 -1.54 19.83
C ALA A 360 -31.70 -2.21 19.18
N GLU A 361 -31.63 -2.17 17.84
CA GLU A 361 -30.57 -2.78 17.03
C GLU A 361 -30.27 -1.92 15.82
N VAL A 362 -28.98 -1.82 15.41
CA VAL A 362 -28.63 -1.31 14.08
C VAL A 362 -29.05 -2.34 13.06
N THR A 363 -29.96 -1.98 12.16
CA THR A 363 -30.52 -2.92 11.17
C THR A 363 -30.02 -2.70 9.74
N SER A 364 -29.27 -1.62 9.51
CA SER A 364 -28.65 -1.34 8.20
C SER A 364 -27.44 -0.42 8.35
N SER A 365 -26.42 -0.66 7.51
CA SER A 365 -25.29 0.21 7.19
C SER A 365 -24.74 -0.21 5.84
N ASP A 366 -24.26 0.77 5.02
CA ASP A 366 -23.60 0.47 3.74
C ASP A 366 -22.15 0.00 3.92
N GLN A 367 -21.52 0.32 5.06
CA GLN A 367 -20.14 -0.07 5.36
C GLN A 367 -20.12 -1.37 6.15
N PHE A 368 -19.04 -2.12 5.94
CA PHE A 368 -18.76 -3.30 6.73
C PHE A 368 -18.44 -2.91 8.18
N ASP A 369 -19.11 -3.60 9.12
CA ASP A 369 -18.83 -3.53 10.55
C ASP A 369 -18.04 -4.80 10.95
N PRO A 370 -16.83 -4.67 11.53
CA PRO A 370 -15.99 -5.84 11.78
C PRO A 370 -16.42 -6.65 13.01
N ASN A 371 -17.25 -6.12 13.89
CA ASN A 371 -17.59 -6.73 15.16
C ASN A 371 -19.11 -6.92 15.38
N SER A 372 -19.94 -6.54 14.37
CA SER A 372 -21.39 -6.77 14.38
C SER A 372 -21.96 -6.97 12.98
N ILE A 373 -23.12 -7.59 12.88
CA ILE A 373 -23.87 -7.79 11.64
C ILE A 373 -25.23 -7.13 11.78
N PRO A 374 -25.49 -6.01 11.07
CA PRO A 374 -26.75 -5.31 11.17
C PRO A 374 -27.97 -6.21 10.94
N GLY A 375 -28.95 -6.16 11.86
CA GLY A 375 -30.24 -6.85 11.74
C GLY A 375 -30.21 -8.35 11.97
N ASN A 376 -29.21 -8.91 12.63
CA ASN A 376 -29.09 -10.34 12.92
C ASN A 376 -29.69 -10.77 14.25
N ASN A 377 -30.17 -9.79 15.06
CA ASN A 377 -30.77 -9.98 16.38
C ASN A 377 -29.86 -10.75 17.37
N ASN A 378 -28.55 -10.42 17.36
CA ASN A 378 -27.58 -11.06 18.24
C ASN A 378 -27.25 -10.16 19.46
N PRO A 379 -27.75 -10.51 20.68
CA PRO A 379 -27.56 -9.67 21.87
C PRO A 379 -26.12 -9.66 22.41
N GLN A 380 -25.18 -10.42 21.80
CA GLN A 380 -23.76 -10.44 22.18
C GLN A 380 -22.97 -9.37 21.42
N GLU A 381 -23.53 -8.79 20.35
CA GLU A 381 -22.90 -7.76 19.56
C GLU A 381 -23.08 -6.37 20.18
N ASN A 382 -22.25 -5.40 19.77
CA ASN A 382 -22.28 -4.04 20.34
C ASN A 382 -23.34 -3.15 19.67
N ASP A 383 -23.93 -3.56 18.58
CA ASP A 383 -24.97 -2.86 17.81
C ASP A 383 -26.40 -3.17 18.25
N GLN A 384 -26.59 -4.00 19.30
CA GLN A 384 -27.87 -4.29 19.91
C GLN A 384 -27.88 -4.03 21.42
N ARG A 385 -28.99 -3.47 21.95
CA ARG A 385 -29.18 -3.27 23.39
C ARG A 385 -30.64 -3.49 23.79
N THR A 386 -30.81 -4.15 24.93
CA THR A 386 -32.10 -4.40 25.57
C THR A 386 -32.21 -3.61 26.86
N VAL A 387 -33.36 -2.98 27.09
CA VAL A 387 -33.75 -2.39 28.38
C VAL A 387 -35.01 -3.08 28.86
N VAL A 388 -34.99 -3.49 30.13
CA VAL A 388 -36.12 -4.14 30.81
C VAL A 388 -36.76 -3.12 31.76
N VAL A 389 -38.10 -2.98 31.70
CA VAL A 389 -38.86 -2.18 32.62
C VAL A 389 -39.74 -3.13 33.43
N THR A 390 -39.84 -2.88 34.72
CA THR A 390 -40.72 -3.64 35.66
C THR A 390 -41.80 -2.72 36.18
N PRO A 391 -42.96 -2.65 35.51
CA PRO A 391 -44.05 -1.75 35.91
C PRO A 391 -44.61 -2.04 37.29
N VAL A 392 -44.93 -0.97 37.99
CA VAL A 392 -45.61 -1.05 39.31
C VAL A 392 -47.09 -0.85 39.12
N ASN A 393 -47.86 -1.80 39.63
CA ASN A 393 -49.32 -1.71 39.66
C ASN A 393 -49.81 -0.66 40.68
N VAL A 394 -50.69 0.21 40.25
CA VAL A 394 -51.25 1.26 41.09
C VAL A 394 -52.75 1.18 41.07
N SER A 395 -53.36 1.23 42.27
CA SER A 395 -54.81 1.35 42.48
C SER A 395 -55.10 2.55 43.37
N ASP A 396 -56.19 3.24 43.11
CA ASP A 396 -56.68 4.36 43.90
C ASP A 396 -58.02 3.99 44.58
N LEU A 397 -57.94 3.60 45.83
CA LEU A 397 -59.11 3.19 46.60
C LEU A 397 -59.68 4.37 47.35
N VAL A 398 -60.93 4.68 47.04
CA VAL A 398 -61.75 5.69 47.74
C VAL A 398 -62.87 5.03 48.49
N THR A 399 -63.05 5.39 49.75
CA THR A 399 -64.17 4.96 50.60
C THR A 399 -65.13 6.11 50.81
N VAL A 400 -66.45 5.84 50.64
CA VAL A 400 -67.50 6.74 50.97
C VAL A 400 -68.41 6.01 52.00
N LYS A 401 -68.55 6.61 53.19
CA LYS A 401 -69.43 6.12 54.22
C LYS A 401 -70.64 7.09 54.37
N THR A 402 -71.82 6.55 54.32
CA THR A 402 -73.05 7.30 54.47
C THR A 402 -73.89 6.66 55.57
N VAL A 403 -74.78 7.42 56.20
CA VAL A 403 -75.73 6.99 57.16
C VAL A 403 -77.20 7.15 56.66
N SER A 404 -78.05 6.18 56.86
CA SER A 404 -79.44 6.24 56.51
C SER A 404 -80.31 5.72 57.69
N ALA A 405 -81.51 6.21 57.76
CA ALA A 405 -82.46 5.74 58.72
C ALA A 405 -83.05 4.35 58.30
N VAL A 406 -83.17 3.42 59.22
CA VAL A 406 -83.92 2.13 59.05
C VAL A 406 -85.19 2.20 59.84
N ALA A 407 -85.10 2.43 61.15
CA ALA A 407 -86.21 2.71 62.03
C ALA A 407 -85.75 3.85 62.94
N VAL A 408 -86.21 5.07 62.68
CA VAL A 408 -85.72 6.30 63.34
C VAL A 408 -86.94 7.07 63.82
N THR A 409 -87.03 7.32 65.12
CA THR A 409 -87.99 8.20 65.75
C THR A 409 -87.46 9.62 65.97
N GLY A 410 -86.13 9.78 65.75
CA GLY A 410 -85.39 11.06 65.78
C GLY A 410 -85.58 11.91 64.52
N ILE A 411 -84.88 13.04 64.47
CA ILE A 411 -85.04 14.03 63.39
C ILE A 411 -84.49 13.52 62.05
N SER A 412 -83.43 12.70 62.07
CA SER A 412 -82.77 12.14 60.88
C SER A 412 -81.86 10.99 61.29
N ALA A 413 -81.36 10.23 60.30
CA ALA A 413 -80.31 9.20 60.49
C ALA A 413 -78.96 9.73 61.09
N SER A 414 -78.71 11.00 60.98
CA SER A 414 -77.54 11.70 61.59
C SER A 414 -77.86 12.29 62.98
N ARG A 415 -79.15 12.26 63.38
CA ARG A 415 -79.65 12.66 64.70
C ARG A 415 -80.73 11.70 65.23
N PRO A 416 -80.36 10.45 65.45
CA PRO A 416 -81.27 9.43 65.94
C PRO A 416 -81.55 9.64 67.43
N ASN A 417 -82.70 9.14 67.90
CA ASN A 417 -82.97 8.98 69.31
C ASN A 417 -82.36 7.64 69.87
N GLU A 418 -82.14 7.57 71.12
CA GLU A 418 -81.76 6.33 71.78
C GLU A 418 -82.76 5.21 71.47
N GLY A 419 -82.22 4.04 70.98
CA GLY A 419 -83.03 2.90 70.54
C GLY A 419 -83.42 2.90 69.07
N ASP A 420 -83.11 3.97 68.31
CA ASP A 420 -83.27 4.01 66.84
C ASP A 420 -82.29 3.11 66.14
N THR A 421 -82.63 2.52 64.99
CA THR A 421 -81.78 1.72 64.13
C THR A 421 -81.36 2.56 62.92
N ILE A 422 -80.09 2.72 62.77
CA ILE A 422 -79.45 3.38 61.60
C ILE A 422 -78.62 2.39 60.81
N ARG A 423 -78.49 2.65 59.52
CA ARG A 423 -77.62 1.88 58.60
C ARG A 423 -76.51 2.70 58.11
N TYR A 424 -75.30 2.22 58.32
CA TYR A 424 -74.10 2.77 57.59
C TYR A 424 -73.94 1.99 56.28
N SER A 425 -73.79 2.72 55.19
CA SER A 425 -73.42 2.15 53.90
C SER A 425 -72.01 2.61 53.58
N ILE A 426 -71.11 1.65 53.32
CA ILE A 426 -69.71 1.93 52.96
C ILE A 426 -69.52 1.42 51.56
N VAL A 427 -69.17 2.32 50.69
CA VAL A 427 -68.83 1.99 49.31
C VAL A 427 -67.29 2.21 49.11
N VAL A 428 -66.62 1.17 48.68
CA VAL A 428 -65.22 1.17 48.30
C VAL A 428 -65.16 1.18 46.77
N ARG A 429 -64.44 2.14 46.18
CA ARG A 429 -64.32 2.28 44.76
C ARG A 429 -62.84 2.34 44.44
N ASN A 430 -62.38 1.71 43.36
CA ASN A 430 -61.14 1.99 42.72
C ASN A 430 -61.42 3.10 41.70
N ASN A 431 -61.17 4.35 42.09
CA ASN A 431 -61.52 5.56 41.32
C ASN A 431 -60.43 5.93 40.29
N GLY A 432 -59.30 5.38 40.44
CA GLY A 432 -58.12 5.66 39.62
C GLY A 432 -57.17 4.48 39.74
N GLY A 433 -56.05 4.68 39.09
CA GLY A 433 -55.11 3.57 38.97
C GLY A 433 -55.41 2.75 37.73
N SER A 434 -54.39 2.25 37.17
CA SER A 434 -54.39 1.56 35.89
C SER A 434 -54.64 0.05 36.05
N THR A 435 -54.82 -0.43 37.28
CA THR A 435 -54.97 -1.87 37.59
C THR A 435 -56.06 -2.12 38.59
N ASN A 436 -56.61 -3.35 38.59
CA ASN A 436 -57.51 -3.81 39.61
C ASN A 436 -56.84 -3.87 40.98
N ALA A 437 -57.48 -3.36 42.02
CA ALA A 437 -57.04 -3.55 43.39
C ALA A 437 -57.25 -5.00 43.81
N THR A 438 -56.22 -5.63 44.38
CA THR A 438 -56.31 -7.01 44.94
C THR A 438 -56.08 -6.98 46.44
N ASN A 439 -56.61 -7.99 47.17
CA ASN A 439 -56.47 -8.13 48.62
C ASN A 439 -56.94 -6.86 49.36
N VAL A 440 -58.04 -6.28 48.88
CA VAL A 440 -58.66 -5.10 49.53
C VAL A 440 -59.28 -5.51 50.83
N SER A 441 -58.91 -4.87 51.93
CA SER A 441 -59.48 -5.03 53.25
C SER A 441 -60.05 -3.72 53.72
N LEU A 442 -61.27 -3.74 54.25
CA LEU A 442 -61.90 -2.57 54.86
C LEU A 442 -62.15 -2.86 56.34
N THR A 443 -61.76 -1.96 57.20
CA THR A 443 -62.08 -2.02 58.65
C THR A 443 -62.96 -0.85 58.99
N ASP A 444 -64.12 -1.13 59.66
CA ASP A 444 -65.02 -0.14 60.19
C ASP A 444 -65.28 -0.41 61.68
N ILE A 445 -64.82 0.49 62.50
CA ILE A 445 -65.02 0.36 63.95
C ILE A 445 -66.32 1.06 64.35
N ILE A 446 -67.25 0.35 64.96
CA ILE A 446 -68.49 0.92 65.48
C ILE A 446 -68.15 1.82 66.66
N PRO A 447 -68.52 3.12 66.60
CA PRO A 447 -68.21 4.07 67.66
C PRO A 447 -68.95 3.76 68.97
N ALA A 448 -68.39 4.22 70.07
CA ALA A 448 -69.02 4.10 71.38
C ALA A 448 -70.42 4.72 71.39
N GLY A 449 -71.39 4.05 71.97
CA GLY A 449 -72.78 4.49 71.98
C GLY A 449 -73.68 3.82 70.91
N LEU A 450 -73.08 2.99 70.03
CA LEU A 450 -73.82 2.17 69.08
C LEU A 450 -73.54 0.71 69.35
N THR A 451 -74.57 -0.14 69.11
CA THR A 451 -74.45 -1.60 69.12
C THR A 451 -74.63 -2.15 67.72
N TYR A 452 -73.80 -3.12 67.37
CA TYR A 452 -73.85 -3.80 66.07
C TYR A 452 -75.10 -4.76 66.06
N GLU A 453 -75.94 -4.64 65.03
CA GLU A 453 -77.03 -5.52 64.80
C GLU A 453 -76.81 -6.59 63.73
N SER A 454 -76.44 -6.09 62.51
CA SER A 454 -76.21 -6.97 61.34
C SER A 454 -75.49 -6.27 60.25
N HIS A 455 -74.98 -7.06 59.24
CA HIS A 455 -74.43 -6.53 57.96
C HIS A 455 -75.05 -7.33 56.82
N THR A 456 -75.07 -6.72 55.60
CA THR A 456 -75.48 -7.32 54.33
C THR A 456 -74.39 -7.27 53.33
#